data_874c51c85af1738f21d8ad63287b1d69
#
_entry.id   874c51c85af1738f21d8ad63287b1d69
#
_cell.length_a   1.000
_cell.length_b   1.000
_cell.length_c   1.000
_cell.angle_alpha   90.00
_cell.angle_beta   90.00
_cell.angle_gamma   90.00
#
_symmetry.space_group_name_H-M   'P 1'
#
loop_
_entity.id
_entity.type
_entity.pdbx_description
1 polymer ?
#
loop_
_entity_poly.entity_id
_entity_poly.type
_entity_poly.pdbx_seq_one_letter_code
_entity_poly.pdbx_strand_id
1 'polypeptide(L)'
;WDMESYGFPPQGQDFDTINPSPQRQAILNMAYGLYEVLPGKIYQVRGFDLANVTFIKGDTGWIIFDPATAAETARAALKFINDKLGARPVVAVVYSHSHVDHFGGVRGVVDEADVTSGKVKIIAPEGFLHEAISENVFAGNAMTRRSRIQYGTLLARSPFGHVDQSIGKNVANGSTGLIPPNVDIRKDFEEMTIDGVKMVFQNTPDTEAPGEMNTWFPEWKAFWGAENITGTIHNIYTLRGAPVRNSLNWSKHINAALYRFPDMEVMFASH
;
A
#
# COMPACT_ATOMS: atom_id res chain seq x y z
N TRP A 1 4.54 -13.50 9.88
CA TRP A 1 3.09 -13.31 9.87
C TRP A 1 2.39 -14.67 9.88
N ASP A 2 1.55 -14.90 10.86
CA ASP A 2 0.89 -16.19 11.04
C ASP A 2 -0.42 -16.25 10.23
N MET A 3 -0.31 -16.65 8.96
CA MET A 3 -1.47 -16.85 8.07
C MET A 3 -2.23 -18.14 8.40
N GLU A 4 -1.60 -19.12 9.05
CA GLU A 4 -2.23 -20.40 9.38
C GLU A 4 -3.37 -20.23 10.37
N SER A 5 -3.28 -19.24 11.27
CA SER A 5 -4.37 -18.93 12.21
C SER A 5 -5.65 -18.40 11.53
N TYR A 6 -5.58 -18.06 10.25
CA TYR A 6 -6.73 -17.72 9.39
C TYR A 6 -7.16 -18.85 8.47
N GLY A 7 -6.71 -20.09 8.70
CA GLY A 7 -6.99 -21.24 7.85
C GLY A 7 -8.43 -21.75 7.85
N PHE A 8 -9.32 -21.16 8.66
CA PHE A 8 -10.73 -21.60 8.76
C PHE A 8 -11.61 -21.19 7.56
N PRO A 9 -11.47 -20.00 6.91
CA PRO A 9 -12.33 -19.62 5.77
C PRO A 9 -12.17 -20.52 4.53
N PRO A 10 -10.95 -21.01 4.17
CA PRO A 10 -10.77 -21.86 2.98
C PRO A 10 -11.31 -23.27 3.10
N GLN A 11 -11.79 -23.70 4.27
CA GLN A 11 -12.23 -25.08 4.52
C GLN A 11 -13.54 -25.46 3.83
N GLY A 12 -14.12 -24.57 2.99
CA GLY A 12 -15.32 -24.85 2.22
C GLY A 12 -16.61 -24.93 3.05
N GLN A 13 -16.58 -24.43 4.26
CA GLN A 13 -17.74 -24.33 5.13
C GLN A 13 -18.35 -22.94 5.04
N ASP A 14 -19.66 -22.87 4.93
CA ASP A 14 -20.40 -21.64 5.16
C ASP A 14 -20.57 -21.45 6.68
N PHE A 15 -20.18 -20.29 7.17
CA PHE A 15 -20.32 -19.93 8.57
C PHE A 15 -21.53 -19.01 8.76
N ASP A 16 -22.50 -19.40 9.56
CA ASP A 16 -23.67 -18.55 9.88
C ASP A 16 -23.29 -17.20 10.51
N THR A 17 -22.09 -17.12 11.05
CA THR A 17 -21.55 -15.93 11.73
C THR A 17 -20.83 -14.97 10.79
N ILE A 18 -20.57 -15.35 9.55
CA ILE A 18 -19.85 -14.56 8.56
C ILE A 18 -20.72 -14.38 7.32
N ASN A 19 -20.97 -13.13 6.92
CA ASN A 19 -21.66 -12.89 5.66
C ASN A 19 -20.85 -13.49 4.49
N PRO A 20 -21.49 -14.13 3.50
CA PRO A 20 -20.81 -14.79 2.38
C PRO A 20 -19.86 -13.89 1.58
N SER A 21 -20.18 -12.60 1.42
CA SER A 21 -19.31 -11.66 0.70
C SER A 21 -17.99 -11.38 1.43
N PRO A 22 -17.95 -10.98 2.71
CA PRO A 22 -16.72 -10.93 3.50
C PRO A 22 -15.98 -12.27 3.59
N GLN A 23 -16.71 -13.40 3.67
CA GLN A 23 -16.06 -14.71 3.70
C GLN A 23 -15.31 -14.99 2.40
N ARG A 24 -15.91 -14.71 1.24
CA ARG A 24 -15.22 -14.82 -0.05
C ARG A 24 -13.99 -13.93 -0.12
N GLN A 25 -14.08 -12.68 0.33
CA GLN A 25 -12.95 -11.76 0.36
C GLN A 25 -11.84 -12.26 1.30
N ALA A 26 -12.21 -12.80 2.45
CA ALA A 26 -11.27 -13.40 3.38
C ALA A 26 -10.50 -14.59 2.79
N ILE A 27 -11.13 -15.37 1.93
CA ILE A 27 -10.48 -16.47 1.19
C ILE A 27 -9.49 -15.89 0.16
N LEU A 28 -9.88 -14.87 -0.59
CA LEU A 28 -8.99 -14.22 -1.57
C LEU A 28 -7.75 -13.63 -0.89
N ASN A 29 -7.91 -13.01 0.27
CA ASN A 29 -6.83 -12.44 1.07
C ASN A 29 -5.94 -13.48 1.76
N MET A 30 -6.19 -14.78 1.58
CA MET A 30 -5.24 -15.84 1.99
C MET A 30 -4.06 -16.00 1.03
N ALA A 31 -4.06 -15.34 -0.11
CA ALA A 31 -2.92 -15.32 -1.02
C ALA A 31 -1.76 -14.54 -0.41
N TYR A 32 -0.64 -15.20 -0.10
CA TYR A 32 0.55 -14.59 0.48
C TYR A 32 1.84 -15.11 -0.17
N GLY A 33 2.90 -14.33 -0.10
CA GLY A 33 4.20 -14.66 -0.67
C GLY A 33 4.70 -13.65 -1.69
N LEU A 34 5.60 -14.10 -2.57
CA LEU A 34 6.17 -13.29 -3.66
C LEU A 34 5.40 -13.55 -4.95
N TYR A 35 4.89 -12.47 -5.53
CA TYR A 35 4.18 -12.47 -6.80
C TYR A 35 4.95 -11.66 -7.84
N GLU A 36 5.09 -12.20 -9.03
CA GLU A 36 5.64 -11.51 -10.19
C GLU A 36 4.48 -10.90 -10.97
N VAL A 37 4.25 -9.59 -10.78
CA VAL A 37 3.18 -8.83 -11.45
C VAL A 37 3.49 -8.62 -12.93
N LEU A 38 4.74 -8.26 -13.22
CA LEU A 38 5.27 -8.16 -14.57
C LEU A 38 6.64 -8.85 -14.62
N PRO A 39 6.81 -9.87 -15.47
CA PRO A 39 8.01 -10.68 -15.51
C PRO A 39 9.31 -9.88 -15.60
N GLY A 40 10.20 -10.12 -14.64
CA GLY A 40 11.51 -9.47 -14.58
C GLY A 40 11.51 -7.99 -14.19
N LYS A 41 10.35 -7.38 -13.90
CA LYS A 41 10.20 -5.92 -13.72
C LYS A 41 9.52 -5.53 -12.41
N ILE A 42 8.31 -6.07 -12.16
CA ILE A 42 7.45 -5.67 -11.03
C ILE A 42 7.12 -6.88 -10.20
N TYR A 43 7.35 -6.75 -8.89
CA TYR A 43 7.10 -7.81 -7.91
C TYR A 43 6.30 -7.26 -6.74
N GLN A 44 5.48 -8.10 -6.13
CA GLN A 44 4.78 -7.79 -4.89
C GLN A 44 5.02 -8.86 -3.84
N VAL A 45 5.31 -8.43 -2.62
CA VAL A 45 5.25 -9.27 -1.44
C VAL A 45 3.91 -9.00 -0.76
N ARG A 46 3.05 -10.02 -0.75
CA ARG A 46 1.67 -9.97 -0.25
C ARG A 46 1.53 -10.76 1.04
N GLY A 47 0.61 -10.35 1.90
CA GLY A 47 0.27 -11.04 3.14
C GLY A 47 1.29 -10.90 4.28
N PHE A 48 2.29 -10.04 4.14
CA PHE A 48 3.23 -9.70 5.22
C PHE A 48 2.69 -8.60 6.12
N ASP A 49 1.80 -7.77 5.59
CA ASP A 49 1.09 -6.71 6.28
C ASP A 49 -0.30 -6.55 5.65
N LEU A 50 -1.04 -5.50 6.00
CA LEU A 50 -2.30 -5.14 5.36
C LEU A 50 -2.06 -4.78 3.90
N ALA A 51 -1.16 -3.83 3.65
CA ALA A 51 -0.77 -3.44 2.30
C ALA A 51 0.25 -4.40 1.67
N ASN A 52 0.24 -4.48 0.34
CA ASN A 52 1.24 -5.17 -0.45
C ASN A 52 2.48 -4.29 -0.60
N VAL A 53 3.66 -4.82 -0.31
CA VAL A 53 4.92 -4.12 -0.62
C VAL A 53 5.30 -4.38 -2.06
N THR A 54 5.35 -3.34 -2.89
CA THR A 54 5.70 -3.46 -4.30
C THR A 54 7.18 -3.12 -4.53
N PHE A 55 7.85 -3.93 -5.31
CA PHE A 55 9.26 -3.78 -5.69
C PHE A 55 9.38 -3.63 -7.20
N ILE A 56 9.86 -2.49 -7.64
CA ILE A 56 10.19 -2.21 -9.03
C ILE A 56 11.69 -2.43 -9.23
N LYS A 57 12.04 -3.26 -10.18
CA LYS A 57 13.43 -3.56 -10.49
C LYS A 57 14.00 -2.47 -11.39
N GLY A 58 14.85 -1.60 -10.82
CA GLY A 58 15.62 -0.64 -11.58
C GLY A 58 16.93 -1.23 -12.12
N ASP A 59 17.74 -0.41 -12.74
CA ASP A 59 19.03 -0.81 -13.31
C ASP A 59 19.99 -1.28 -12.22
N THR A 60 20.07 -0.57 -11.09
CA THR A 60 21.04 -0.83 -10.03
C THR A 60 20.42 -1.33 -8.73
N GLY A 61 19.14 -0.98 -8.44
CA GLY A 61 18.52 -1.24 -7.15
C GLY A 61 17.03 -1.56 -7.22
N TRP A 62 16.40 -1.54 -6.05
CA TRP A 62 14.96 -1.59 -5.88
C TRP A 62 14.39 -0.20 -5.70
N ILE A 63 13.29 0.08 -6.37
CA ILE A 63 12.38 1.18 -6.06
C ILE A 63 11.20 0.54 -5.33
N ILE A 64 10.98 0.91 -4.08
CA ILE A 64 9.94 0.30 -3.23
C ILE A 64 8.72 1.21 -3.19
N PHE A 65 7.55 0.66 -3.48
CA PHE A 65 6.27 1.35 -3.34
C PHE A 65 5.56 0.81 -2.10
N ASP A 66 5.13 1.72 -1.24
CA ASP A 66 4.38 1.47 0.00
C ASP A 66 5.04 0.42 0.92
N PRO A 67 6.04 0.84 1.72
CA PRO A 67 6.82 -0.07 2.54
C PRO A 67 6.12 -0.53 3.83
N ALA A 68 4.84 -0.92 3.75
CA ALA A 68 4.05 -1.51 4.83
C ALA A 68 3.87 -0.62 6.08
N THR A 69 3.23 -1.15 7.14
CA THR A 69 2.96 -0.46 8.43
C THR A 69 4.16 -0.49 9.36
N ALA A 70 4.85 -1.63 9.44
CA ALA A 70 5.89 -1.87 10.43
C ALA A 70 7.26 -2.09 9.79
N ALA A 71 8.30 -1.56 10.42
CA ALA A 71 9.69 -1.74 9.97
C ALA A 71 10.10 -3.21 9.92
N GLU A 72 9.58 -4.03 10.80
CA GLU A 72 9.86 -5.45 10.86
C GLU A 72 9.27 -6.19 9.64
N THR A 73 8.05 -5.89 9.25
CA THR A 73 7.40 -6.50 8.07
C THR A 73 8.01 -6.00 6.77
N ALA A 74 8.30 -4.70 6.67
CA ALA A 74 8.98 -4.12 5.52
C ALA A 74 10.39 -4.71 5.31
N ARG A 75 11.17 -4.86 6.41
CA ARG A 75 12.49 -5.51 6.36
C ARG A 75 12.39 -6.97 5.97
N ALA A 76 11.38 -7.69 6.49
CA ALA A 76 11.15 -9.09 6.12
C ALA A 76 10.78 -9.23 4.63
N ALA A 77 9.96 -8.33 4.09
CA ALA A 77 9.61 -8.30 2.67
C ALA A 77 10.84 -8.03 1.79
N LEU A 78 11.67 -7.04 2.14
CA LEU A 78 12.91 -6.76 1.43
C LEU A 78 13.90 -7.93 1.50
N LYS A 79 14.05 -8.55 2.67
CA LYS A 79 14.89 -9.74 2.80
C LYS A 79 14.35 -10.89 1.94
N PHE A 80 13.06 -11.12 1.96
CA PHE A 80 12.42 -12.21 1.23
C PHE A 80 12.61 -12.10 -0.27
N ILE A 81 12.42 -10.90 -0.86
CA ILE A 81 12.68 -10.70 -2.30
C ILE A 81 14.18 -10.82 -2.62
N ASN A 82 15.07 -10.28 -1.78
CA ASN A 82 16.51 -10.38 -1.97
C ASN A 82 17.01 -11.84 -1.90
N ASP A 83 16.46 -12.64 -1.00
CA ASP A 83 16.78 -14.08 -0.91
C ASP A 83 16.35 -14.84 -2.18
N LYS A 84 15.28 -14.42 -2.84
CA LYS A 84 14.72 -15.08 -4.03
C LYS A 84 15.34 -14.61 -5.36
N LEU A 85 15.64 -13.32 -5.47
CA LEU A 85 16.01 -12.68 -6.74
C LEU A 85 17.43 -12.09 -6.74
N GLY A 86 18.15 -12.22 -5.64
CA GLY A 86 19.45 -11.61 -5.42
C GLY A 86 19.37 -10.26 -4.72
N ALA A 87 20.36 -9.99 -3.86
CA ALA A 87 20.41 -8.78 -3.08
C ALA A 87 20.65 -7.54 -3.95
N ARG A 88 19.83 -6.51 -3.74
CA ARG A 88 19.94 -5.21 -4.41
C ARG A 88 19.75 -4.08 -3.40
N PRO A 89 20.46 -2.95 -3.54
CA PRO A 89 20.22 -1.78 -2.69
C PRO A 89 18.84 -1.17 -2.98
N VAL A 90 18.29 -0.45 -2.01
CA VAL A 90 17.13 0.40 -2.22
C VAL A 90 17.61 1.77 -2.71
N VAL A 91 17.10 2.22 -3.85
CA VAL A 91 17.49 3.49 -4.48
C VAL A 91 16.40 4.56 -4.39
N ALA A 92 15.15 4.15 -4.23
CA ALA A 92 14.04 5.06 -3.95
C ALA A 92 12.91 4.34 -3.21
N VAL A 93 12.09 5.14 -2.52
CA VAL A 93 10.82 4.74 -1.93
C VAL A 93 9.73 5.67 -2.44
N VAL A 94 8.56 5.15 -2.73
CA VAL A 94 7.38 5.90 -3.16
C VAL A 94 6.28 5.64 -2.16
N TYR A 95 5.74 6.68 -1.55
CA TYR A 95 4.53 6.62 -0.74
C TYR A 95 3.35 7.02 -1.62
N SER A 96 2.35 6.15 -1.74
CA SER A 96 1.12 6.48 -2.47
C SER A 96 0.35 7.59 -1.79
N HIS A 97 0.19 7.49 -0.47
CA HIS A 97 -0.61 8.40 0.34
C HIS A 97 -0.25 8.32 1.84
N SER A 98 -0.99 9.06 2.64
CA SER A 98 -0.66 9.36 4.05
C SER A 98 -1.19 8.36 5.08
N HIS A 99 -1.80 7.23 4.68
CA HIS A 99 -2.16 6.18 5.60
C HIS A 99 -0.94 5.36 6.03
N VAL A 100 -0.91 4.97 7.29
CA VAL A 100 0.29 4.43 7.94
C VAL A 100 0.79 3.11 7.36
N ASP A 101 -0.08 2.31 6.80
CA ASP A 101 0.25 1.02 6.17
C ASP A 101 0.95 1.16 4.81
N HIS A 102 1.10 2.39 4.30
CA HIS A 102 1.84 2.68 3.08
C HIS A 102 3.21 3.34 3.31
N PHE A 103 3.50 3.81 4.55
CA PHE A 103 4.79 4.45 4.83
C PHE A 103 5.44 4.01 6.15
N GLY A 104 4.65 3.47 7.09
CA GLY A 104 5.08 3.26 8.47
C GLY A 104 6.29 2.34 8.64
N GLY A 105 6.50 1.43 7.69
CA GLY A 105 7.61 0.48 7.68
C GLY A 105 8.90 0.99 7.03
N VAL A 106 8.96 2.22 6.56
CA VAL A 106 10.07 2.76 5.76
C VAL A 106 11.45 2.56 6.41
N ARG A 107 11.54 2.68 7.74
CA ARG A 107 12.80 2.44 8.50
C ARG A 107 13.25 0.97 8.50
N GLY A 108 12.45 0.08 7.95
CA GLY A 108 12.82 -1.31 7.71
C GLY A 108 13.57 -1.53 6.40
N VAL A 109 13.50 -0.58 5.48
CA VAL A 109 14.04 -0.71 4.12
C VAL A 109 15.09 0.33 3.75
N VAL A 110 15.13 1.49 4.43
CA VAL A 110 16.15 2.55 4.21
C VAL A 110 16.61 3.16 5.54
N ASP A 111 17.83 3.66 5.54
CA ASP A 111 18.36 4.47 6.61
C ASP A 111 18.07 5.96 6.34
N GLU A 112 17.67 6.70 7.37
CA GLU A 112 17.37 8.13 7.25
C GLU A 112 18.58 8.96 6.79
N ALA A 113 19.79 8.53 7.14
CA ALA A 113 21.02 9.15 6.69
C ALA A 113 21.20 9.08 5.16
N ASP A 114 20.82 7.96 4.53
CA ASP A 114 20.85 7.80 3.07
C ASP A 114 19.84 8.72 2.37
N VAL A 115 18.68 8.97 3.00
CA VAL A 115 17.66 9.91 2.48
C VAL A 115 18.14 11.35 2.64
N THR A 116 18.68 11.70 3.82
CA THR A 116 19.17 13.05 4.12
C THR A 116 20.36 13.45 3.23
N SER A 117 21.22 12.49 2.90
CA SER A 117 22.35 12.72 1.97
C SER A 117 21.93 12.79 0.50
N GLY A 118 20.67 12.49 0.18
CA GLY A 118 20.16 12.44 -1.19
C GLY A 118 20.52 11.15 -1.97
N LYS A 119 21.13 10.17 -1.32
CA LYS A 119 21.46 8.88 -1.92
C LYS A 119 20.21 8.07 -2.23
N VAL A 120 19.19 8.17 -1.37
CA VAL A 120 17.87 7.55 -1.57
C VAL A 120 16.82 8.65 -1.69
N LYS A 121 15.94 8.52 -2.69
CA LYS A 121 14.77 9.40 -2.84
C LYS A 121 13.58 8.81 -2.12
N ILE A 122 12.85 9.65 -1.39
CA ILE A 122 11.49 9.35 -0.95
C ILE A 122 10.55 10.31 -1.66
N ILE A 123 9.64 9.73 -2.44
CA ILE A 123 8.73 10.45 -3.32
C ILE A 123 7.32 10.29 -2.78
N ALA A 124 6.57 11.38 -2.68
CA ALA A 124 5.20 11.38 -2.18
C ALA A 124 4.36 12.47 -2.88
N PRO A 125 3.01 12.38 -2.84
CA PRO A 125 2.16 13.46 -3.29
C PRO A 125 2.32 14.70 -2.41
N GLU A 126 2.13 15.89 -2.99
CA GLU A 126 2.11 17.15 -2.23
C GLU A 126 1.10 17.08 -1.08
N GLY A 127 1.49 17.62 0.08
CA GLY A 127 0.67 17.57 1.29
C GLY A 127 0.81 16.29 2.12
N PHE A 128 1.48 15.26 1.62
CA PHE A 128 1.64 13.98 2.30
C PHE A 128 2.06 14.12 3.78
N LEU A 129 3.11 14.91 4.07
CA LEU A 129 3.63 15.04 5.43
C LEU A 129 2.61 15.66 6.38
N HIS A 130 1.87 16.68 5.94
CA HIS A 130 0.81 17.32 6.71
C HIS A 130 -0.28 16.31 7.07
N GLU A 131 -0.77 15.57 6.10
CA GLU A 131 -1.85 14.60 6.29
C GLU A 131 -1.39 13.41 7.16
N ALA A 132 -0.20 12.90 6.94
CA ALA A 132 0.37 11.83 7.77
C ALA A 132 0.48 12.23 9.24
N ILE A 133 0.92 13.46 9.54
CA ILE A 133 1.00 13.99 10.91
C ILE A 133 -0.39 14.24 11.47
N SER A 134 -1.29 14.84 10.69
CA SER A 134 -2.67 15.13 11.11
C SER A 134 -3.39 13.86 11.56
N GLU A 135 -3.34 12.81 10.77
CA GLU A 135 -4.04 11.56 11.05
C GLU A 135 -3.35 10.73 12.15
N ASN A 136 -2.04 10.56 12.06
CA ASN A 136 -1.35 9.58 12.91
C ASN A 136 -0.82 10.18 14.22
N VAL A 137 -0.62 11.50 14.31
CA VAL A 137 -0.14 12.17 15.52
C VAL A 137 -1.28 12.95 16.20
N PHE A 138 -1.86 13.94 15.54
CA PHE A 138 -2.89 14.77 16.19
C PHE A 138 -4.17 13.99 16.50
N ALA A 139 -4.70 13.23 15.54
CA ALA A 139 -5.87 12.38 15.75
C ALA A 139 -5.52 10.97 16.25
N GLY A 140 -4.24 10.59 16.26
CA GLY A 140 -3.73 9.24 16.40
C GLY A 140 -4.33 8.43 17.55
N ASN A 141 -4.36 8.98 18.77
CA ASN A 141 -4.93 8.27 19.92
C ASN A 141 -6.44 7.98 19.78
N ALA A 142 -7.19 8.93 19.22
CA ALA A 142 -8.63 8.77 19.01
C ALA A 142 -8.89 7.76 17.91
N MET A 143 -8.17 7.84 16.81
CA MET A 143 -8.28 6.93 15.66
C MET A 143 -7.84 5.50 16.03
N THR A 144 -6.74 5.34 16.76
CA THR A 144 -6.29 4.02 17.24
C THR A 144 -7.34 3.34 18.12
N ARG A 145 -8.00 4.05 19.00
CA ARG A 145 -9.08 3.47 19.83
C ARG A 145 -10.29 3.04 19.00
N ARG A 146 -10.68 3.84 18.01
CA ARG A 146 -11.82 3.53 17.13
C ARG A 146 -11.48 2.40 16.17
N SER A 147 -10.25 2.36 15.64
CA SER A 147 -9.80 1.31 14.73
C SER A 147 -9.85 -0.09 15.35
N ARG A 148 -9.55 -0.21 16.65
CA ARG A 148 -9.68 -1.47 17.39
C ARG A 148 -11.10 -2.04 17.36
N ILE A 149 -12.12 -1.16 17.38
CA ILE A 149 -13.52 -1.55 17.28
C ILE A 149 -13.89 -1.80 15.81
N GLN A 150 -13.49 -0.91 14.89
CA GLN A 150 -13.80 -1.01 13.47
C GLN A 150 -13.23 -2.31 12.87
N TYR A 151 -12.00 -2.64 13.16
CA TYR A 151 -11.30 -3.79 12.57
C TYR A 151 -11.36 -5.05 13.43
N GLY A 152 -11.85 -4.96 14.66
CA GLY A 152 -11.92 -6.11 15.56
C GLY A 152 -10.56 -6.71 15.93
N THR A 153 -9.48 -5.93 15.90
CA THR A 153 -8.10 -6.41 16.06
C THR A 153 -7.80 -7.06 17.42
N LEU A 154 -8.65 -6.85 18.41
CA LEU A 154 -8.55 -7.47 19.74
C LEU A 154 -9.29 -8.81 19.85
N LEU A 155 -10.07 -9.18 18.82
CA LEU A 155 -10.81 -10.43 18.80
C LEU A 155 -9.90 -11.59 18.40
N ALA A 156 -10.18 -12.76 18.93
CA ALA A 156 -9.51 -13.98 18.50
C ALA A 156 -9.81 -14.26 17.01
N ARG A 157 -8.84 -14.82 16.31
CA ARG A 157 -8.98 -15.22 14.90
C ARG A 157 -9.85 -16.47 14.83
N SER A 158 -11.09 -16.31 14.43
CA SER A 158 -12.08 -17.38 14.37
C SER A 158 -13.31 -16.92 13.60
N PRO A 159 -14.23 -17.84 13.21
CA PRO A 159 -15.52 -17.48 12.61
C PRO A 159 -16.41 -16.60 13.51
N PHE A 160 -16.15 -16.53 14.81
CA PHE A 160 -16.88 -15.73 15.79
C PHE A 160 -16.14 -14.45 16.20
N GLY A 161 -14.98 -14.20 15.61
CA GLY A 161 -14.11 -13.09 15.99
C GLY A 161 -13.56 -12.33 14.80
N HIS A 162 -12.22 -12.19 14.74
CA HIS A 162 -11.55 -11.51 13.65
C HIS A 162 -11.36 -12.44 12.45
N VAL A 163 -11.91 -12.07 11.32
CA VAL A 163 -11.89 -12.87 10.08
C VAL A 163 -10.96 -12.25 9.04
N ASP A 164 -11.12 -10.94 8.77
CA ASP A 164 -10.44 -10.21 7.70
C ASP A 164 -10.70 -8.70 7.84
N GLN A 165 -9.94 -7.89 7.12
CA GLN A 165 -10.17 -6.44 7.02
C GLN A 165 -10.59 -6.00 5.61
N SER A 166 -10.99 -6.91 4.75
CA SER A 166 -11.41 -6.76 3.36
C SER A 166 -10.30 -6.40 2.37
N ILE A 167 -9.42 -5.47 2.71
CA ILE A 167 -8.27 -5.05 1.90
C ILE A 167 -6.98 -5.81 2.28
N GLY A 168 -7.07 -6.73 3.21
CA GLY A 168 -5.98 -7.58 3.69
C GLY A 168 -6.38 -8.26 5.00
N LYS A 169 -5.52 -9.14 5.52
CA LYS A 169 -5.86 -9.93 6.71
C LYS A 169 -5.86 -9.10 7.99
N ASN A 170 -4.83 -8.30 8.21
CA ASN A 170 -4.69 -7.50 9.42
C ASN A 170 -3.52 -6.52 9.25
N VAL A 171 -3.53 -5.46 10.05
CA VAL A 171 -2.39 -4.55 10.19
C VAL A 171 -1.30 -5.21 11.01
N ALA A 172 -0.05 -5.11 10.58
CA ALA A 172 1.08 -5.63 11.35
C ALA A 172 1.29 -4.85 12.65
N ASN A 173 1.71 -5.57 13.69
CA ASN A 173 2.21 -4.97 14.91
C ASN A 173 3.74 -4.88 14.84
N GLY A 174 4.29 -3.72 15.18
CA GLY A 174 5.73 -3.50 15.15
C GLY A 174 6.09 -2.02 15.30
N SER A 175 7.33 -1.70 14.93
CA SER A 175 7.85 -0.33 14.98
C SER A 175 7.36 0.46 13.77
N THR A 176 6.51 1.43 14.01
CA THR A 176 6.03 2.36 12.98
C THR A 176 6.87 3.64 13.01
N GLY A 177 7.26 4.13 11.84
CA GLY A 177 8.06 5.34 11.71
C GLY A 177 7.71 6.13 10.45
N LEU A 178 8.25 7.32 10.36
CA LEU A 178 8.16 8.18 9.20
C LEU A 178 9.55 8.73 8.89
N ILE A 179 9.93 8.69 7.62
CA ILE A 179 11.02 9.53 7.08
C ILE A 179 10.32 10.49 6.10
N PRO A 180 10.43 11.81 6.30
CA PRO A 180 9.78 12.77 5.41
C PRO A 180 10.23 12.59 3.96
N PRO A 181 9.31 12.77 2.99
CA PRO A 181 9.68 12.77 1.58
C PRO A 181 10.66 13.92 1.28
N ASN A 182 11.61 13.67 0.37
CA ASN A 182 12.52 14.69 -0.16
C ASN A 182 12.20 15.04 -1.61
N VAL A 183 11.14 14.45 -2.19
CA VAL A 183 10.59 14.77 -3.51
C VAL A 183 9.06 14.78 -3.44
N ASP A 184 8.46 15.93 -3.71
CA ASP A 184 6.99 16.09 -3.78
C ASP A 184 6.52 16.06 -5.23
N ILE A 185 5.46 15.29 -5.51
CA ILE A 185 4.73 15.32 -6.77
C ILE A 185 3.63 16.38 -6.67
N ARG A 186 3.73 17.43 -7.47
CA ARG A 186 2.88 18.63 -7.35
C ARG A 186 1.93 18.86 -8.53
N LYS A 187 2.28 18.32 -9.70
CA LYS A 187 1.45 18.47 -10.90
C LYS A 187 0.44 17.33 -10.98
N ASP A 188 -0.66 17.57 -11.67
CA ASP A 188 -1.66 16.53 -11.96
C ASP A 188 -1.02 15.29 -12.58
N PHE A 189 -0.05 15.51 -13.49
CA PHE A 189 0.80 14.47 -14.07
C PHE A 189 2.25 14.95 -14.08
N GLU A 190 3.14 14.14 -13.50
CA GLU A 190 4.56 14.47 -13.41
C GLU A 190 5.42 13.28 -13.84
N GLU A 191 6.29 13.50 -14.83
CA GLU A 191 7.20 12.47 -15.34
C GLU A 191 8.52 12.48 -14.56
N MET A 192 9.03 11.30 -14.25
CA MET A 192 10.34 11.12 -13.63
C MET A 192 10.96 9.81 -14.11
N THR A 193 12.28 9.81 -14.25
CA THR A 193 13.05 8.58 -14.44
C THR A 193 13.87 8.30 -13.18
N ILE A 194 13.70 7.11 -12.61
CA ILE A 194 14.36 6.69 -11.39
C ILE A 194 15.05 5.36 -11.68
N ASP A 195 16.37 5.34 -11.51
CA ASP A 195 17.21 4.14 -11.72
C ASP A 195 16.86 3.42 -13.04
N GLY A 196 16.78 4.18 -14.15
CA GLY A 196 16.45 3.68 -15.48
C GLY A 196 14.96 3.43 -15.75
N VAL A 197 14.09 3.51 -14.75
CA VAL A 197 12.65 3.28 -14.93
C VAL A 197 11.91 4.59 -15.13
N LYS A 198 11.27 4.74 -16.29
CA LYS A 198 10.40 5.88 -16.58
C LYS A 198 9.04 5.70 -15.90
N MET A 199 8.59 6.72 -15.19
CA MET A 199 7.32 6.77 -14.46
C MET A 199 6.58 8.06 -14.75
N VAL A 200 5.26 8.01 -14.77
CA VAL A 200 4.36 9.16 -14.77
C VAL A 200 3.50 9.07 -13.53
N PHE A 201 3.73 9.95 -12.57
CA PHE A 201 2.91 10.06 -11.38
C PHE A 201 1.65 10.85 -11.71
N GLN A 202 0.49 10.32 -11.38
CA GLN A 202 -0.78 11.02 -11.41
C GLN A 202 -1.14 11.43 -9.99
N ASN A 203 -1.11 12.71 -9.69
CA ASN A 203 -1.57 13.23 -8.41
C ASN A 203 -3.11 13.15 -8.36
N THR A 204 -3.64 12.56 -7.29
CA THR A 204 -5.07 12.28 -7.15
C THR A 204 -5.59 12.75 -5.78
N PRO A 205 -5.47 14.06 -5.48
CA PRO A 205 -5.88 14.58 -4.19
C PRO A 205 -7.38 14.38 -3.93
N ASP A 206 -7.75 14.28 -2.65
CA ASP A 206 -9.14 14.17 -2.21
C ASP A 206 -9.87 12.94 -2.78
N THR A 207 -9.16 11.80 -2.81
CA THR A 207 -9.69 10.51 -3.27
C THR A 207 -9.81 9.53 -2.08
N GLU A 208 -9.05 8.43 -2.06
CA GLU A 208 -8.99 7.50 -0.92
C GLU A 208 -8.37 8.20 0.30
N ALA A 209 -7.34 9.04 0.07
CA ALA A 209 -6.77 9.94 1.05
C ALA A 209 -6.75 11.39 0.55
N PRO A 210 -6.57 12.39 1.44
CA PRO A 210 -6.47 13.79 1.04
C PRO A 210 -5.33 14.06 0.06
N GLY A 211 -4.19 13.39 0.22
CA GLY A 211 -3.08 13.40 -0.72
C GLY A 211 -2.75 11.98 -1.14
N GLU A 212 -3.01 11.65 -2.39
CA GLU A 212 -2.75 10.34 -2.97
C GLU A 212 -2.24 10.46 -4.41
N MET A 213 -1.54 9.45 -4.91
CA MET A 213 -1.09 9.40 -6.29
C MET A 213 -1.04 7.97 -6.84
N ASN A 214 -1.39 7.85 -8.12
CA ASN A 214 -1.18 6.65 -8.93
C ASN A 214 0.15 6.76 -9.71
N THR A 215 0.61 5.64 -10.30
CA THR A 215 1.83 5.62 -11.11
C THR A 215 1.65 4.81 -12.38
N TRP A 216 1.98 5.43 -13.52
CA TRP A 216 2.02 4.79 -14.83
C TRP A 216 3.45 4.49 -15.24
N PHE A 217 3.70 3.29 -15.75
CA PHE A 217 4.97 2.83 -16.31
C PHE A 217 4.83 2.70 -17.83
N PRO A 218 5.15 3.76 -18.62
CA PRO A 218 4.81 3.82 -20.05
C PRO A 218 5.48 2.73 -20.88
N GLU A 219 6.73 2.38 -20.57
CA GLU A 219 7.47 1.37 -21.31
C GLU A 219 6.94 -0.06 -21.09
N TRP A 220 6.19 -0.25 -20.00
CA TRP A 220 5.67 -1.55 -19.59
C TRP A 220 4.16 -1.64 -19.70
N LYS A 221 3.49 -0.56 -20.08
CA LYS A 221 2.03 -0.44 -20.11
C LYS A 221 1.36 -0.92 -18.82
N ALA A 222 2.04 -0.66 -17.69
CA ALA A 222 1.60 -1.07 -16.38
C ALA A 222 1.16 0.14 -15.57
N PHE A 223 0.07 0.00 -14.83
CA PHE A 223 -0.52 1.05 -14.00
C PHE A 223 -0.65 0.58 -12.56
N TRP A 224 -0.03 1.30 -11.66
CA TRP A 224 -0.21 1.11 -10.23
C TRP A 224 -1.29 2.07 -9.73
N GLY A 225 -2.42 1.49 -9.31
CA GLY A 225 -3.60 2.24 -8.88
C GLY A 225 -3.57 2.62 -7.40
N ALA A 226 -2.45 2.46 -6.71
CA ALA A 226 -2.30 2.74 -5.27
C ALA A 226 -3.43 2.09 -4.45
N GLU A 227 -4.19 2.84 -3.67
CA GLU A 227 -5.43 2.37 -3.03
C GLU A 227 -6.70 2.91 -3.73
N ASN A 228 -6.55 3.80 -4.70
CA ASN A 228 -7.64 4.31 -5.51
C ASN A 228 -8.39 3.23 -6.30
N ILE A 229 -7.67 2.17 -6.70
CA ILE A 229 -8.24 1.09 -7.52
C ILE A 229 -7.79 -0.24 -6.92
N THR A 230 -8.59 -0.79 -6.03
CA THR A 230 -8.39 -2.09 -5.40
C THR A 230 -9.32 -3.15 -5.96
N GLY A 231 -9.11 -4.42 -5.59
CA GLY A 231 -10.00 -5.53 -5.98
C GLY A 231 -11.38 -5.51 -5.33
N THR A 232 -11.65 -4.56 -4.45
CA THR A 232 -12.90 -4.39 -3.71
C THR A 232 -13.46 -2.99 -3.90
N ILE A 233 -14.75 -2.80 -3.59
CA ILE A 233 -15.34 -1.45 -3.51
C ILE A 233 -14.93 -0.84 -2.16
N HIS A 234 -14.12 0.20 -2.22
CA HIS A 234 -13.65 0.91 -1.03
C HIS A 234 -14.79 1.72 -0.37
N ASN A 235 -14.73 1.87 0.95
CA ASN A 235 -15.71 2.71 1.65
C ASN A 235 -15.45 4.20 1.38
N ILE A 236 -16.50 5.02 1.45
CA ILE A 236 -16.41 6.49 1.32
C ILE A 236 -16.07 7.14 2.67
N TYR A 237 -16.38 6.47 3.78
CA TYR A 237 -16.10 6.93 5.12
C TYR A 237 -15.64 5.78 5.99
N THR A 238 -14.51 5.95 6.65
CA THR A 238 -13.99 4.96 7.60
C THR A 238 -14.32 5.35 9.04
N LEU A 239 -14.88 4.40 9.81
CA LEU A 239 -15.37 4.64 11.17
C LEU A 239 -14.27 5.02 12.16
N ARG A 240 -12.99 4.74 11.85
CA ARG A 240 -11.88 5.22 12.68
C ARG A 240 -11.79 6.75 12.73
N GLY A 241 -12.39 7.46 11.75
CA GLY A 241 -12.54 8.90 11.77
C GLY A 241 -11.62 9.66 10.80
N ALA A 242 -11.14 9.01 9.74
CA ALA A 242 -10.50 9.70 8.63
C ALA A 242 -11.48 10.66 7.94
N PRO A 243 -11.00 11.68 7.21
CA PRO A 243 -11.85 12.56 6.42
C PRO A 243 -12.78 11.79 5.49
N VAL A 244 -13.98 12.32 5.26
CA VAL A 244 -14.93 11.73 4.30
C VAL A 244 -14.35 11.87 2.90
N ARG A 245 -14.31 10.78 2.14
CA ARG A 245 -13.77 10.71 0.79
C ARG A 245 -14.71 11.34 -0.24
N ASN A 246 -14.14 12.01 -1.23
CA ASN A 246 -14.89 12.65 -2.29
C ASN A 246 -15.06 11.69 -3.48
N SER A 247 -16.16 10.95 -3.50
CA SER A 247 -16.42 9.93 -4.55
C SER A 247 -16.50 10.52 -5.97
N LEU A 248 -17.00 11.76 -6.10
CA LEU A 248 -17.03 12.43 -7.39
C LEU A 248 -15.62 12.77 -7.89
N ASN A 249 -14.77 13.29 -7.03
CA ASN A 249 -13.40 13.61 -7.37
C ASN A 249 -12.61 12.33 -7.69
N TRP A 250 -12.80 11.29 -6.86
CA TRP A 250 -12.21 9.98 -7.06
C TRP A 250 -12.55 9.40 -8.45
N SER A 251 -13.81 9.42 -8.85
CA SER A 251 -14.24 8.94 -10.18
C SER A 251 -13.62 9.77 -11.32
N LYS A 252 -13.44 11.07 -11.14
CA LYS A 252 -12.78 11.94 -12.14
C LYS A 252 -11.31 11.54 -12.33
N HIS A 253 -10.58 11.27 -11.25
CA HIS A 253 -9.18 10.85 -11.34
C HIS A 253 -9.02 9.48 -12.01
N ILE A 254 -9.93 8.52 -11.73
CA ILE A 254 -9.95 7.23 -12.44
C ILE A 254 -10.20 7.44 -13.93
N ASN A 255 -11.19 8.25 -14.31
CA ASN A 255 -11.46 8.56 -15.70
C ASN A 255 -10.28 9.27 -16.38
N ALA A 256 -9.62 10.21 -15.69
CA ALA A 256 -8.44 10.88 -16.21
C ALA A 256 -7.30 9.90 -16.52
N ALA A 257 -7.08 8.90 -15.66
CA ALA A 257 -6.12 7.82 -15.91
C ALA A 257 -6.48 7.00 -17.17
N LEU A 258 -7.74 6.59 -17.30
CA LEU A 258 -8.22 5.81 -18.44
C LEU A 258 -8.08 6.59 -19.77
N TYR A 259 -8.34 7.89 -19.76
CA TYR A 259 -8.15 8.74 -20.93
C TYR A 259 -6.67 9.00 -21.25
N ARG A 260 -5.85 9.16 -20.22
CA ARG A 260 -4.43 9.50 -20.40
C ARG A 260 -3.58 8.30 -20.80
N PHE A 261 -3.96 7.10 -20.33
CA PHE A 261 -3.21 5.85 -20.49
C PHE A 261 -4.08 4.75 -21.15
N PRO A 262 -4.57 5.00 -22.40
CA PRO A 262 -5.54 4.11 -23.05
C PRO A 262 -4.96 2.74 -23.45
N ASP A 263 -3.64 2.61 -23.45
CA ASP A 263 -2.90 1.40 -23.81
C ASP A 263 -2.46 0.57 -22.58
N MET A 264 -3.07 0.82 -21.42
CA MET A 264 -2.83 0.06 -20.19
C MET A 264 -3.13 -1.44 -20.41
N GLU A 265 -2.15 -2.30 -20.11
CA GLU A 265 -2.26 -3.76 -20.22
C GLU A 265 -2.24 -4.46 -18.86
N VAL A 266 -1.53 -3.89 -17.89
CA VAL A 266 -1.40 -4.45 -16.53
C VAL A 266 -1.84 -3.40 -15.51
N MET A 267 -2.73 -3.79 -14.60
CA MET A 267 -3.12 -2.98 -13.44
C MET A 267 -2.85 -3.75 -12.16
N PHE A 268 -2.28 -3.06 -11.17
CA PHE A 268 -2.01 -3.61 -9.84
C PHE A 268 -2.14 -2.51 -8.78
N ALA A 269 -2.25 -2.90 -7.52
CA ALA A 269 -2.60 -1.99 -6.44
C ALA A 269 -1.86 -2.33 -5.14
N SER A 270 -2.04 -1.48 -4.12
CA SER A 270 -1.45 -1.65 -2.79
C SER A 270 -2.19 -2.67 -1.93
N HIS A 271 -3.43 -3.06 -2.32
CA HIS A 271 -4.25 -4.05 -1.65
C HIS A 271 -4.88 -5.02 -2.62
#